data_8ed9bad073d75935d02d6f21a99b0f8c
#
_entry.id   8ed9bad073d75935d02d6f21a99b0f8c
#
_cell.length_a   1.000
_cell.length_b   1.000
_cell.length_c   1.000
_cell.angle_alpha   90.00
_cell.angle_beta   90.00
_cell.angle_gamma   90.00
#
_symmetry.space_group_name_H-M   'P 1'
#
loop_
_entity.id
_entity.type
_entity.pdbx_description
1 polymer ?
#
loop_
_entity_poly.entity_id
_entity_poly.type
_entity_poly.pdbx_seq_one_letter_code
_entity_poly.pdbx_strand_id
1 'polypeptide(L)'
;MMNKDTRFALEYHEATKHSEISLMTQRHYLDFTNRPIPFKIYISNFPVYTLPSDFPHPILDAITSISSTTPNKLDTRDNGVTYPHSSEELGIGDLAEILFFSAGITRAVRSNSVTYYMRAASATGALYPIELYVVCTKIAPDLEAGVYHFNPAEFSRTQIRKGDYRHYLAAAMAEPARTLTSPVNLIFTSLAWRNAWKYQARSYRHWFWDSGVIVANFLATTLAIGLKTDLNMGFIDEKVDRLLCLESHKEATVAIGNVSGKRKDQHPPEDLSFLKKKKETMEKEFEEASILKIRPLSESETSYPEIWTIHEASSLFSEGESREWVNGIKSDGKLSKAQINVHYESSENSGVLNRLPMSPLQHDKLPNNILSLAEVVLKRGSTRRFANVSIPFSILSTILTSSNRGI
;
A
#
# COMPACT_ATOMS: atom_id res chain seq x y z
N MET A 1 -11.20 16.96 17.38
CA MET A 1 -10.43 17.43 16.20
C MET A 1 -8.92 17.25 16.42
N MET A 2 -8.53 16.03 16.79
CA MET A 2 -7.12 15.72 17.07
C MET A 2 -6.24 15.80 15.82
N ASN A 3 -6.78 15.42 14.65
CA ASN A 3 -6.04 15.44 13.37
C ASN A 3 -5.68 16.85 12.83
N LYS A 4 -6.17 17.91 13.43
CA LYS A 4 -5.77 19.30 13.11
C LYS A 4 -4.70 19.85 14.07
N ASP A 5 -4.38 19.12 15.13
CA ASP A 5 -3.36 19.54 16.09
C ASP A 5 -2.00 18.96 15.70
N THR A 6 -1.20 19.76 15.02
CA THR A 6 0.14 19.39 14.54
C THR A 6 1.15 19.12 15.66
N ARG A 7 0.82 19.46 16.92
CA ARG A 7 1.71 19.21 18.08
C ARG A 7 2.00 17.73 18.25
N PHE A 8 0.98 16.87 18.10
CA PHE A 8 1.18 15.42 18.19
C PHE A 8 2.21 14.90 17.20
N ALA A 9 2.17 15.40 15.96
CA ALA A 9 3.13 15.02 14.93
C ALA A 9 4.55 15.51 15.27
N LEU A 10 4.67 16.73 15.78
CA LEU A 10 5.96 17.29 16.20
C LEU A 10 6.52 16.55 17.41
N GLU A 11 5.73 16.32 18.45
CA GLU A 11 6.13 15.59 19.66
C GLU A 11 6.57 14.15 19.31
N TYR A 12 5.78 13.45 18.49
CA TYR A 12 6.17 12.14 18.01
C TYR A 12 7.46 12.18 17.18
N HIS A 13 7.61 13.19 16.31
CA HIS A 13 8.82 13.36 15.51
C HIS A 13 10.05 13.52 16.41
N GLU A 14 10.00 14.44 17.38
CA GLU A 14 11.10 14.72 18.29
C GLU A 14 11.44 13.52 19.18
N ALA A 15 10.44 12.82 19.71
CA ALA A 15 10.62 11.65 20.54
C ALA A 15 11.23 10.44 19.80
N THR A 16 10.98 10.34 18.48
CA THR A 16 11.36 9.14 17.68
C THR A 16 12.39 9.40 16.60
N LYS A 17 12.85 10.65 16.41
CA LYS A 17 13.95 10.92 15.46
C LYS A 17 15.25 10.36 15.99
N HIS A 18 16.09 9.89 15.08
CA HIS A 18 17.45 9.53 15.44
C HIS A 18 18.33 10.77 15.52
N SER A 19 19.12 10.82 16.56
CA SER A 19 20.25 11.75 16.72
C SER A 19 21.48 10.96 17.14
N GLU A 20 22.64 11.56 17.04
CA GLU A 20 23.88 10.94 17.50
C GLU A 20 23.79 10.52 18.97
N ILE A 21 23.23 11.39 19.81
CA ILE A 21 23.00 11.12 21.23
C ILE A 21 22.01 9.96 21.42
N SER A 22 20.88 9.95 20.73
CA SER A 22 19.88 8.88 20.89
C SER A 22 20.41 7.51 20.46
N LEU A 23 21.24 7.45 19.42
CA LEU A 23 21.87 6.22 18.97
C LEU A 23 22.91 5.69 19.97
N MET A 24 23.55 6.57 20.72
CA MET A 24 24.53 6.20 21.76
C MET A 24 23.85 5.79 23.08
N THR A 25 22.75 6.43 23.44
CA THR A 25 22.12 6.28 24.76
C THR A 25 20.95 5.31 24.78
N GLN A 26 20.18 5.22 23.70
CA GLN A 26 18.99 4.36 23.61
C GLN A 26 19.35 3.01 23.00
N ARG A 27 19.98 2.13 23.82
CA ARG A 27 20.29 0.77 23.37
C ARG A 27 19.05 -0.11 23.52
N HIS A 28 18.55 -0.63 22.40
CA HIS A 28 17.52 -1.65 22.38
C HIS A 28 18.15 -3.00 22.01
N TYR A 29 18.01 -3.97 22.92
CA TYR A 29 18.51 -5.33 22.69
C TYR A 29 17.40 -6.18 22.10
N LEU A 30 17.67 -6.80 20.96
CA LEU A 30 16.71 -7.65 20.27
C LEU A 30 16.69 -9.05 20.89
N ASP A 31 15.54 -9.43 21.43
CA ASP A 31 15.29 -10.80 21.81
C ASP A 31 14.82 -11.60 20.58
N PHE A 32 15.75 -12.33 19.97
CA PHE A 32 15.46 -13.12 18.77
C PHE A 32 14.58 -14.34 19.06
N THR A 33 14.47 -14.79 20.30
CA THR A 33 13.55 -15.88 20.68
C THR A 33 12.10 -15.41 20.63
N ASN A 34 11.89 -14.13 20.89
CA ASN A 34 10.58 -13.45 20.82
C ASN A 34 10.34 -12.71 19.47
N ARG A 35 11.06 -13.08 18.41
CA ARG A 35 10.90 -12.47 17.09
C ARG A 35 9.50 -12.76 16.54
N PRO A 36 8.75 -11.73 16.09
CA PRO A 36 7.43 -11.92 15.51
C PRO A 36 7.43 -12.81 14.28
N ILE A 37 6.40 -13.66 14.16
CA ILE A 37 6.19 -14.44 12.94
C ILE A 37 5.80 -13.50 11.78
N PRO A 38 6.30 -13.76 10.54
CA PRO A 38 6.09 -12.86 9.42
C PRO A 38 4.73 -13.05 8.70
N PHE A 39 3.84 -13.86 9.27
CA PHE A 39 2.54 -14.20 8.69
C PHE A 39 1.42 -14.02 9.70
N LYS A 40 0.28 -13.52 9.24
CA LYS A 40 -0.96 -13.49 10.02
C LYS A 40 -1.71 -14.79 9.81
N ILE A 41 -2.00 -15.49 10.91
CA ILE A 41 -2.66 -16.81 10.91
C ILE A 41 -3.90 -16.73 11.80
N TYR A 42 -5.07 -16.99 11.24
CA TYR A 42 -6.31 -17.06 12.01
C TYR A 42 -6.42 -18.38 12.75
N ILE A 43 -6.94 -18.34 13.98
CA ILE A 43 -7.17 -19.54 14.82
C ILE A 43 -8.50 -20.20 14.42
N SER A 44 -9.48 -19.42 13.98
CA SER A 44 -10.80 -19.90 13.58
C SER A 44 -10.77 -20.55 12.20
N ASN A 45 -11.62 -21.57 11.99
CA ASN A 45 -11.76 -22.26 10.71
C ASN A 45 -12.55 -21.40 9.70
N PHE A 46 -11.86 -20.44 9.09
CA PHE A 46 -12.41 -19.70 7.95
C PHE A 46 -12.20 -20.49 6.66
N PRO A 47 -13.08 -20.30 5.65
CA PRO A 47 -12.83 -20.84 4.32
C PRO A 47 -11.55 -20.27 3.73
N VAL A 48 -10.66 -21.16 3.29
CA VAL A 48 -9.40 -20.81 2.63
C VAL A 48 -9.46 -21.28 1.20
N TYR A 49 -9.09 -20.39 0.27
CA TYR A 49 -9.07 -20.66 -1.16
C TYR A 49 -7.68 -20.37 -1.72
N THR A 50 -7.10 -21.35 -2.33
CA THR A 50 -5.82 -21.18 -3.04
C THR A 50 -5.98 -20.19 -4.20
N LEU A 51 -4.98 -19.37 -4.42
CA LEU A 51 -4.89 -18.52 -5.60
C LEU A 51 -4.22 -19.28 -6.73
N PRO A 52 -4.62 -19.07 -8.00
CA PRO A 52 -3.91 -19.67 -9.14
C PRO A 52 -2.46 -19.19 -9.14
N SER A 53 -1.54 -20.09 -9.45
CA SER A 53 -0.09 -19.82 -9.57
C SER A 53 0.40 -19.73 -11.02
N ASP A 54 -0.47 -20.02 -11.95
CA ASP A 54 -0.21 -20.07 -13.41
C ASP A 54 -0.69 -18.79 -14.12
N PHE A 55 -0.70 -17.66 -13.42
CA PHE A 55 -1.02 -16.37 -14.01
C PHE A 55 0.12 -15.85 -14.90
N PRO A 56 -0.17 -15.10 -15.97
CA PRO A 56 0.84 -14.45 -16.77
C PRO A 56 1.63 -13.43 -15.97
N HIS A 57 2.89 -13.22 -16.34
CA HIS A 57 3.72 -12.20 -15.71
C HIS A 57 3.62 -10.86 -16.45
N PRO A 58 3.65 -9.69 -15.74
CA PRO A 58 3.64 -8.39 -16.38
C PRO A 58 4.84 -8.21 -17.31
N ILE A 59 4.57 -8.06 -18.61
CA ILE A 59 5.61 -7.93 -19.66
C ILE A 59 6.01 -6.47 -19.93
N LEU A 60 5.20 -5.51 -19.48
CA LEU A 60 5.52 -4.10 -19.65
C LEU A 60 6.85 -3.78 -18.94
N ASP A 61 7.69 -2.96 -19.57
CA ASP A 61 8.95 -2.55 -18.97
C ASP A 61 8.76 -1.83 -17.62
N ALA A 62 9.73 -2.03 -16.72
CA ALA A 62 9.61 -1.55 -15.35
C ALA A 62 9.55 -0.02 -15.26
N ILE A 63 10.28 0.71 -16.12
CA ILE A 63 10.32 2.18 -16.08
C ILE A 63 8.96 2.75 -16.52
N THR A 64 8.40 2.24 -17.59
CA THR A 64 7.05 2.63 -18.04
C THR A 64 6.01 2.29 -16.98
N SER A 65 6.09 1.11 -16.38
CA SER A 65 5.14 0.66 -15.35
C SER A 65 5.11 1.56 -14.12
N ILE A 66 6.26 2.14 -13.71
CA ILE A 66 6.32 3.03 -12.54
C ILE A 66 6.17 4.51 -12.89
N SER A 67 6.37 4.90 -14.14
CA SER A 67 6.37 6.31 -14.54
C SER A 67 5.08 6.78 -15.21
N SER A 68 4.20 5.87 -15.61
CA SER A 68 2.90 6.19 -16.18
C SER A 68 1.81 6.18 -15.10
N THR A 69 0.90 7.15 -15.17
CA THR A 69 -0.18 7.29 -14.17
C THR A 69 -1.52 6.76 -14.67
N THR A 70 -1.64 6.51 -15.99
CA THR A 70 -2.89 6.01 -16.58
C THR A 70 -2.59 5.01 -17.71
N PRO A 71 -3.33 3.90 -17.79
CA PRO A 71 -3.22 2.94 -18.89
C PRO A 71 -3.52 3.55 -20.27
N ASN A 72 -4.39 4.56 -20.32
CA ASN A 72 -4.81 5.20 -21.57
C ASN A 72 -3.74 6.06 -22.27
N LYS A 73 -2.62 6.38 -21.58
CA LYS A 73 -1.48 7.07 -22.21
C LYS A 73 -0.52 6.11 -22.89
N LEU A 74 -0.66 4.82 -22.63
CA LEU A 74 0.02 3.77 -23.37
C LEU A 74 -0.85 3.48 -24.60
N ASP A 75 -0.69 4.30 -25.66
CA ASP A 75 -1.45 4.11 -26.89
C ASP A 75 -1.03 2.77 -27.51
N THR A 76 -1.87 1.75 -27.26
CA THR A 76 -1.61 0.37 -27.64
C THR A 76 -1.57 0.16 -29.15
N ARG A 77 -1.99 1.16 -29.95
CA ARG A 77 -2.05 1.09 -31.41
C ARG A 77 -0.74 1.44 -32.07
N ASP A 78 0.07 2.33 -31.46
CA ASP A 78 1.32 2.79 -32.07
C ASP A 78 2.57 2.02 -31.60
N ASN A 79 2.56 1.40 -30.42
CA ASN A 79 3.75 0.77 -29.82
C ASN A 79 3.74 -0.76 -29.84
N GLY A 80 2.74 -1.41 -30.40
CA GLY A 80 2.69 -2.89 -30.51
C GLY A 80 2.61 -3.64 -29.17
N VAL A 81 2.34 -2.94 -28.05
CA VAL A 81 2.19 -3.57 -26.75
C VAL A 81 0.82 -4.21 -26.67
N THR A 82 0.77 -5.51 -26.81
CA THR A 82 -0.43 -6.31 -26.53
C THR A 82 -0.44 -6.69 -25.07
N TYR A 83 -1.42 -6.24 -24.32
CA TYR A 83 -1.64 -6.73 -22.96
C TYR A 83 -2.04 -8.22 -23.03
N PRO A 84 -1.40 -9.10 -22.26
CA PRO A 84 -1.66 -10.54 -22.34
C PRO A 84 -3.07 -10.94 -21.88
N HIS A 85 -3.78 -10.00 -21.21
CA HIS A 85 -5.13 -10.24 -20.73
C HIS A 85 -6.16 -9.76 -21.75
N SER A 86 -6.73 -10.69 -22.50
CA SER A 86 -7.76 -10.44 -23.52
C SER A 86 -9.17 -10.23 -22.93
N SER A 87 -9.39 -10.55 -21.65
CA SER A 87 -10.70 -10.42 -21.02
C SER A 87 -11.01 -8.96 -20.65
N GLU A 88 -12.21 -8.50 -20.99
CA GLU A 88 -12.68 -7.16 -20.63
C GLU A 88 -12.96 -6.99 -19.13
N GLU A 89 -13.02 -8.09 -18.37
CA GLU A 89 -13.34 -8.12 -16.94
C GLU A 89 -12.14 -8.64 -16.14
N LEU A 90 -11.98 -8.11 -14.93
CA LEU A 90 -10.98 -8.55 -13.98
C LEU A 90 -11.30 -9.97 -13.53
N GLY A 91 -10.33 -10.90 -13.66
CA GLY A 91 -10.44 -12.29 -13.25
C GLY A 91 -9.65 -12.61 -11.99
N ILE A 92 -9.81 -13.85 -11.51
CA ILE A 92 -9.05 -14.35 -10.35
C ILE A 92 -7.53 -14.42 -10.64
N GLY A 93 -7.13 -14.65 -11.88
CA GLY A 93 -5.73 -14.60 -12.32
C GLY A 93 -5.12 -13.21 -12.19
N ASP A 94 -5.86 -12.17 -12.61
CA ASP A 94 -5.42 -10.78 -12.45
C ASP A 94 -5.26 -10.43 -10.96
N LEU A 95 -6.19 -10.87 -10.10
CA LEU A 95 -6.08 -10.67 -8.65
C LEU A 95 -4.86 -11.41 -8.07
N ALA A 96 -4.61 -12.65 -8.49
CA ALA A 96 -3.46 -13.42 -8.05
C ALA A 96 -2.14 -12.73 -8.45
N GLU A 97 -2.05 -12.25 -9.68
CA GLU A 97 -0.91 -11.52 -10.20
C GLU A 97 -0.67 -10.21 -9.41
N ILE A 98 -1.72 -9.43 -9.17
CA ILE A 98 -1.65 -8.20 -8.35
C ILE A 98 -1.12 -8.53 -6.95
N LEU A 99 -1.68 -9.51 -6.27
CA LEU A 99 -1.27 -9.88 -4.92
C LEU A 99 0.18 -10.40 -4.87
N PHE A 100 0.57 -11.21 -5.86
CA PHE A 100 1.91 -11.77 -5.95
C PHE A 100 2.96 -10.68 -6.13
N PHE A 101 2.83 -9.84 -7.16
CA PHE A 101 3.81 -8.80 -7.46
C PHE A 101 3.79 -7.64 -6.48
N SER A 102 2.70 -7.46 -5.72
CA SER A 102 2.64 -6.48 -4.63
C SER A 102 3.35 -6.97 -3.37
N ALA A 103 3.01 -8.17 -2.86
CA ALA A 103 3.45 -8.64 -1.54
C ALA A 103 3.71 -10.16 -1.47
N GLY A 104 3.66 -10.90 -2.57
CA GLY A 104 3.89 -12.33 -2.61
C GLY A 104 5.34 -12.72 -2.28
N ILE A 105 5.57 -13.98 -1.96
CA ILE A 105 6.91 -14.53 -1.72
C ILE A 105 7.55 -14.85 -3.06
N THR A 106 8.61 -14.11 -3.40
CA THR A 106 9.37 -14.32 -4.65
C THR A 106 10.52 -15.30 -4.47
N ARG A 107 11.01 -15.50 -3.25
CA ARG A 107 12.12 -16.39 -2.96
C ARG A 107 12.14 -16.81 -1.48
N ALA A 108 12.43 -18.07 -1.22
CA ALA A 108 12.77 -18.58 0.11
C ALA A 108 14.28 -18.89 0.17
N VAL A 109 14.94 -18.41 1.21
CA VAL A 109 16.38 -18.65 1.44
C VAL A 109 16.52 -19.36 2.78
N ARG A 110 17.04 -20.57 2.76
CA ARG A 110 17.33 -21.32 3.98
C ARG A 110 18.78 -21.06 4.41
N SER A 111 18.94 -20.61 5.64
CA SER A 111 20.25 -20.40 6.26
C SER A 111 20.21 -21.00 7.67
N ASN A 112 21.08 -21.98 7.90
CA ASN A 112 21.05 -22.82 9.09
C ASN A 112 19.65 -23.44 9.29
N SER A 113 19.05 -23.34 10.45
CA SER A 113 17.70 -23.85 10.73
C SER A 113 16.57 -22.90 10.42
N VAL A 114 16.86 -21.69 9.87
CA VAL A 114 15.87 -20.63 9.64
C VAL A 114 15.63 -20.46 8.15
N THR A 115 14.35 -20.38 7.77
CA THR A 115 13.95 -19.99 6.42
C THR A 115 13.57 -18.52 6.39
N TYR A 116 14.22 -17.77 5.53
CA TYR A 116 13.92 -16.36 5.26
C TYR A 116 13.09 -16.24 3.99
N TYR A 117 11.94 -15.60 4.09
CA TYR A 117 11.06 -15.37 2.95
C TYR A 117 11.28 -13.97 2.40
N MET A 118 11.67 -13.88 1.13
CA MET A 118 11.81 -12.62 0.42
C MET A 118 10.52 -12.34 -0.33
N ARG A 119 9.94 -11.18 -0.11
CA ARG A 119 8.71 -10.76 -0.78
C ARG A 119 9.00 -9.85 -1.98
N ALA A 120 8.01 -9.71 -2.86
CA ALA A 120 8.04 -8.79 -4.00
C ALA A 120 8.40 -7.36 -3.58
N ALA A 121 7.79 -6.85 -2.52
CA ALA A 121 8.16 -5.60 -1.89
C ALA A 121 9.23 -5.81 -0.80
N SER A 122 10.17 -4.87 -0.69
CA SER A 122 11.04 -4.81 0.49
C SER A 122 10.27 -4.33 1.71
N ALA A 123 10.74 -4.71 2.91
CA ALA A 123 10.20 -4.20 4.15
C ALA A 123 11.34 -3.87 5.12
N THR A 124 11.11 -2.90 5.98
CA THR A 124 12.06 -2.46 7.00
C THR A 124 12.44 -3.62 7.91
N GLY A 125 13.72 -3.96 7.91
CA GLY A 125 14.25 -5.10 8.69
C GLY A 125 13.78 -6.49 8.24
N ALA A 126 13.13 -6.63 7.09
CA ALA A 126 12.47 -7.84 6.60
C ALA A 126 11.47 -8.41 7.62
N LEU A 127 10.68 -7.54 8.26
CA LEU A 127 9.69 -7.88 9.27
C LEU A 127 8.26 -7.94 8.72
N TYR A 128 8.03 -7.36 7.54
CA TYR A 128 6.78 -7.43 6.77
C TYR A 128 5.52 -7.11 7.58
N PRO A 129 5.41 -5.88 8.14
CA PRO A 129 4.28 -5.51 9.00
C PRO A 129 2.96 -5.39 8.26
N ILE A 130 3.00 -5.21 6.94
CA ILE A 130 1.83 -4.91 6.12
C ILE A 130 1.09 -6.19 5.72
N GLU A 131 -0.22 -6.20 5.99
CA GLU A 131 -1.16 -7.21 5.55
C GLU A 131 -2.05 -6.65 4.43
N LEU A 132 -2.54 -7.53 3.56
CA LEU A 132 -3.42 -7.18 2.45
C LEU A 132 -4.78 -7.84 2.62
N TYR A 133 -5.83 -7.03 2.44
CA TYR A 133 -7.22 -7.50 2.41
C TYR A 133 -7.87 -7.11 1.09
N VAL A 134 -8.80 -7.95 0.66
CA VAL A 134 -9.56 -7.76 -0.57
C VAL A 134 -11.04 -7.65 -0.23
N VAL A 135 -11.66 -6.52 -0.55
CA VAL A 135 -13.11 -6.35 -0.53
C VAL A 135 -13.60 -6.34 -1.97
N CYS A 136 -14.36 -7.33 -2.36
CA CYS A 136 -14.73 -7.51 -3.75
C CYS A 136 -16.19 -7.86 -3.97
N THR A 137 -16.67 -7.56 -5.19
CA THR A 137 -17.89 -8.16 -5.73
C THR A 137 -17.60 -9.59 -6.20
N LYS A 138 -18.64 -10.28 -6.63
CA LYS A 138 -18.48 -11.58 -7.30
C LYS A 138 -17.73 -11.39 -8.61
N ILE A 139 -16.65 -12.16 -8.78
CA ILE A 139 -15.86 -12.27 -10.01
C ILE A 139 -16.01 -13.71 -10.50
N ALA A 140 -16.85 -13.89 -11.49
CA ALA A 140 -17.15 -15.23 -12.00
C ALA A 140 -15.97 -15.87 -12.72
N PRO A 141 -15.81 -17.21 -12.67
CA PRO A 141 -16.58 -18.11 -11.83
C PRO A 141 -16.01 -18.30 -10.41
N ASP A 142 -14.78 -17.85 -10.12
CA ASP A 142 -13.92 -18.43 -9.08
C ASP A 142 -13.82 -17.60 -7.79
N LEU A 143 -14.38 -16.39 -7.77
CA LEU A 143 -14.34 -15.52 -6.60
C LEU A 143 -15.74 -15.02 -6.23
N GLU A 144 -16.28 -15.52 -5.14
CA GLU A 144 -17.51 -15.00 -4.56
C GLU A 144 -17.27 -13.62 -3.91
N ALA A 145 -18.33 -12.80 -3.84
CA ALA A 145 -18.28 -11.53 -3.14
C ALA A 145 -17.91 -11.73 -1.67
N GLY A 146 -16.98 -10.93 -1.15
CA GLY A 146 -16.52 -11.10 0.22
C GLY A 146 -15.47 -10.11 0.66
N VAL A 147 -15.04 -10.31 1.92
CA VAL A 147 -13.84 -9.74 2.48
C VAL A 147 -12.85 -10.87 2.71
N TYR A 148 -11.68 -10.75 2.14
CA TYR A 148 -10.64 -11.78 2.18
C TYR A 148 -9.33 -11.21 2.71
N HIS A 149 -8.61 -12.01 3.46
CA HIS A 149 -7.22 -11.74 3.84
C HIS A 149 -6.28 -12.54 2.96
N PHE A 150 -5.25 -11.92 2.41
CA PHE A 150 -4.22 -12.57 1.61
C PHE A 150 -3.16 -13.22 2.48
N ASN A 151 -2.96 -14.52 2.33
CA ASN A 151 -1.88 -15.26 2.97
C ASN A 151 -0.75 -15.54 1.97
N PRO A 152 0.37 -14.80 2.03
CA PRO A 152 1.47 -15.02 1.09
C PRO A 152 2.23 -16.33 1.32
N ALA A 153 2.17 -16.94 2.52
CA ALA A 153 2.88 -18.18 2.81
C ALA A 153 2.30 -19.37 2.03
N GLU A 154 0.99 -19.42 1.91
CA GLU A 154 0.25 -20.48 1.22
C GLU A 154 -0.23 -20.04 -0.17
N PHE A 155 0.03 -18.80 -0.54
CA PHE A 155 -0.53 -18.14 -1.71
C PHE A 155 -2.04 -18.38 -1.81
N SER A 156 -2.72 -17.99 -0.76
CA SER A 156 -4.15 -18.23 -0.56
C SER A 156 -4.88 -16.99 -0.06
N ARG A 157 -6.20 -17.06 -0.09
CA ARG A 157 -7.09 -16.05 0.49
C ARG A 157 -8.00 -16.68 1.54
N THR A 158 -8.07 -16.10 2.70
CA THR A 158 -8.97 -16.51 3.80
C THR A 158 -10.21 -15.62 3.77
N GLN A 159 -11.40 -16.20 3.59
CA GLN A 159 -12.66 -15.44 3.60
C GLN A 159 -13.07 -15.13 5.02
N ILE A 160 -12.94 -13.88 5.43
CA ILE A 160 -13.34 -13.42 6.78
C ILE A 160 -14.79 -12.94 6.83
N ARG A 161 -15.35 -12.53 5.68
CA ARG A 161 -16.77 -12.20 5.54
C ARG A 161 -17.30 -12.64 4.17
N LYS A 162 -18.53 -13.17 4.13
CA LYS A 162 -19.23 -13.56 2.91
C LYS A 162 -20.25 -12.48 2.54
N GLY A 163 -20.26 -12.05 1.29
CA GLY A 163 -21.20 -11.05 0.76
C GLY A 163 -20.49 -9.79 0.26
N ASP A 164 -21.21 -8.93 -0.45
CA ASP A 164 -20.67 -7.71 -1.03
C ASP A 164 -20.68 -6.56 -0.02
N TYR A 165 -19.53 -6.28 0.57
CA TYR A 165 -19.31 -5.20 1.54
C TYR A 165 -18.78 -3.90 0.94
N ARG A 166 -18.72 -3.77 -0.40
CA ARG A 166 -18.27 -2.52 -1.05
C ARG A 166 -19.14 -1.32 -0.65
N HIS A 167 -20.42 -1.53 -0.40
CA HIS A 167 -21.32 -0.45 0.07
C HIS A 167 -20.92 0.07 1.47
N TYR A 168 -20.56 -0.85 2.37
CA TYR A 168 -20.09 -0.47 3.70
C TYR A 168 -18.76 0.26 3.62
N LEU A 169 -17.82 -0.28 2.84
CA LEU A 169 -16.53 0.36 2.61
C LEU A 169 -16.72 1.77 1.99
N ALA A 170 -17.58 1.88 0.97
CA ALA A 170 -17.89 3.16 0.33
C ALA A 170 -18.46 4.20 1.32
N ALA A 171 -19.31 3.77 2.28
CA ALA A 171 -19.83 4.65 3.32
C ALA A 171 -18.77 5.13 4.33
N ALA A 172 -17.58 4.52 4.32
CA ALA A 172 -16.43 5.00 5.09
C ALA A 172 -15.52 5.95 4.30
N MET A 173 -15.69 6.07 2.98
CA MET A 173 -14.79 6.82 2.10
C MET A 173 -15.23 8.27 1.90
N ALA A 174 -14.24 9.16 1.73
CA ALA A 174 -14.50 10.53 1.27
C ALA A 174 -15.07 10.57 -0.16
N GLU A 175 -14.62 9.63 -1.02
CA GLU A 175 -15.04 9.50 -2.42
C GLU A 175 -15.67 8.11 -2.66
N PRO A 176 -16.93 7.90 -2.25
CA PRO A 176 -17.57 6.57 -2.22
C PRO A 176 -17.77 5.95 -3.61
N ALA A 177 -17.97 6.77 -4.63
CA ALA A 177 -18.29 6.32 -5.98
C ALA A 177 -17.23 5.37 -6.57
N ARG A 178 -15.97 5.67 -6.37
CA ARG A 178 -14.85 4.84 -6.87
C ARG A 178 -14.85 3.46 -6.23
N THR A 179 -15.07 3.38 -4.93
CA THR A 179 -15.14 2.12 -4.18
C THR A 179 -16.29 1.24 -4.66
N LEU A 180 -17.44 1.84 -4.97
CA LEU A 180 -18.62 1.11 -5.47
C LEU A 180 -18.44 0.56 -6.88
N THR A 181 -17.80 1.33 -7.76
CA THR A 181 -17.59 0.94 -9.17
C THR A 181 -16.44 -0.04 -9.34
N SER A 182 -15.52 -0.10 -8.38
CA SER A 182 -14.37 -1.02 -8.43
C SER A 182 -14.80 -2.44 -8.06
N PRO A 183 -14.56 -3.45 -8.92
CA PRO A 183 -14.84 -4.84 -8.59
C PRO A 183 -13.98 -5.36 -7.44
N VAL A 184 -12.78 -4.79 -7.26
CA VAL A 184 -11.82 -5.15 -6.20
C VAL A 184 -11.33 -3.87 -5.51
N ASN A 185 -11.36 -3.89 -4.19
CA ASN A 185 -10.74 -2.88 -3.34
C ASN A 185 -9.70 -3.58 -2.47
N LEU A 186 -8.43 -3.21 -2.64
CA LEU A 186 -7.32 -3.75 -1.87
C LEU A 186 -7.04 -2.83 -0.68
N ILE A 187 -7.07 -3.38 0.54
CA ILE A 187 -6.85 -2.63 1.76
C ILE A 187 -5.51 -3.04 2.35
N PHE A 188 -4.70 -2.05 2.69
CA PHE A 188 -3.38 -2.21 3.31
C PHE A 188 -3.49 -1.89 4.78
N THR A 189 -3.10 -2.83 5.64
CA THR A 189 -3.07 -2.63 7.09
C THR A 189 -1.67 -2.87 7.63
N SER A 190 -1.38 -2.37 8.84
CA SER A 190 -0.10 -2.62 9.51
C SER A 190 -0.30 -3.26 10.86
N LEU A 191 0.37 -4.40 11.09
CA LEU A 191 0.52 -5.04 12.40
C LEU A 191 1.67 -4.38 13.16
N ALA A 192 1.32 -3.60 14.18
CA ALA A 192 2.26 -2.73 14.90
C ALA A 192 3.46 -3.50 15.49
N TRP A 193 3.20 -4.62 16.17
CA TRP A 193 4.24 -5.37 16.87
C TRP A 193 5.35 -5.89 15.96
N ARG A 194 5.07 -6.26 14.71
CA ARG A 194 6.11 -6.78 13.81
C ARG A 194 7.30 -5.85 13.68
N ASN A 195 7.06 -4.56 13.52
CA ASN A 195 8.14 -3.58 13.43
C ASN A 195 8.51 -2.99 14.79
N ALA A 196 7.55 -2.88 15.71
CA ALA A 196 7.81 -2.36 17.05
C ALA A 196 8.77 -3.25 17.86
N TRP A 197 8.76 -4.56 17.64
CA TRP A 197 9.74 -5.49 18.20
C TRP A 197 11.19 -5.01 18.01
N LYS A 198 11.49 -4.40 16.86
CA LYS A 198 12.85 -3.94 16.53
C LYS A 198 13.03 -2.43 16.65
N TYR A 199 12.01 -1.67 16.30
CA TYR A 199 12.11 -0.22 16.13
C TYR A 199 11.29 0.58 17.14
N GLN A 200 10.69 -0.10 18.11
CA GLN A 200 9.91 0.51 19.20
C GLN A 200 8.87 1.50 18.67
N ALA A 201 8.61 2.59 19.36
CA ALA A 201 7.66 3.62 18.94
C ALA A 201 7.94 4.20 17.55
N ARG A 202 9.22 4.25 17.13
CA ARG A 202 9.60 4.74 15.79
C ARG A 202 8.94 3.94 14.65
N SER A 203 8.49 2.72 14.91
CA SER A 203 7.91 1.82 13.91
C SER A 203 6.65 2.37 13.23
N TYR A 204 5.93 3.34 13.79
CA TYR A 204 4.79 3.98 13.13
C TYR A 204 5.17 4.60 11.77
N ARG A 205 6.39 5.15 11.63
CA ARG A 205 6.89 5.65 10.33
C ARG A 205 7.00 4.52 9.30
N HIS A 206 7.33 3.30 9.76
CA HIS A 206 7.51 2.15 8.89
C HIS A 206 6.19 1.64 8.32
N TRP A 207 5.06 1.93 8.97
CA TRP A 207 3.75 1.60 8.41
C TRP A 207 3.58 2.23 7.03
N PHE A 208 3.95 3.50 6.90
CA PHE A 208 3.84 4.25 5.66
C PHE A 208 4.98 3.95 4.68
N TRP A 209 6.20 3.75 5.16
CA TRP A 209 7.31 3.40 4.29
C TRP A 209 7.13 2.02 3.66
N ASP A 210 6.81 1.01 4.47
CA ASP A 210 6.66 -0.36 4.03
C ASP A 210 5.37 -0.53 3.17
N SER A 211 4.27 0.12 3.55
CA SER A 211 3.06 0.15 2.70
C SER A 211 3.30 0.88 1.39
N GLY A 212 4.04 1.99 1.40
CA GLY A 212 4.38 2.74 0.19
C GLY A 212 5.14 1.90 -0.83
N VAL A 213 6.05 1.02 -0.40
CA VAL A 213 6.77 0.11 -1.30
C VAL A 213 5.81 -0.93 -1.91
N ILE A 214 4.88 -1.46 -1.12
CA ILE A 214 3.86 -2.41 -1.63
C ILE A 214 2.89 -1.69 -2.57
N VAL A 215 2.45 -0.48 -2.22
CA VAL A 215 1.58 0.35 -3.07
C VAL A 215 2.26 0.68 -4.39
N ALA A 216 3.55 1.01 -4.40
CA ALA A 216 4.28 1.26 -5.64
C ALA A 216 4.29 0.03 -6.56
N ASN A 217 4.55 -1.17 -6.00
CA ASN A 217 4.44 -2.41 -6.76
C ASN A 217 3.02 -2.69 -7.24
N PHE A 218 2.02 -2.45 -6.38
CA PHE A 218 0.60 -2.59 -6.70
C PHE A 218 0.20 -1.72 -7.89
N LEU A 219 0.50 -0.43 -7.84
CA LEU A 219 0.19 0.52 -8.91
C LEU A 219 0.93 0.17 -10.21
N ALA A 220 2.20 -0.20 -10.13
CA ALA A 220 2.98 -0.62 -11.29
C ALA A 220 2.42 -1.90 -11.92
N THR A 221 2.03 -2.88 -11.11
CA THR A 221 1.47 -4.15 -11.59
C THR A 221 0.11 -3.93 -12.25
N THR A 222 -0.79 -3.21 -11.61
CA THR A 222 -2.12 -2.94 -12.17
C THR A 222 -2.03 -2.18 -13.49
N LEU A 223 -1.11 -1.20 -13.59
CA LEU A 223 -0.84 -0.51 -14.85
C LEU A 223 -0.31 -1.46 -15.90
N ALA A 224 0.67 -2.32 -15.54
CA ALA A 224 1.31 -3.23 -16.48
C ALA A 224 0.36 -4.28 -17.06
N ILE A 225 -0.72 -4.61 -16.36
CA ILE A 225 -1.78 -5.50 -16.86
C ILE A 225 -2.99 -4.76 -17.43
N GLY A 226 -2.90 -3.44 -17.57
CA GLY A 226 -3.90 -2.61 -18.22
C GLY A 226 -5.12 -2.27 -17.37
N LEU A 227 -5.02 -2.38 -16.04
CA LEU A 227 -6.07 -2.01 -15.10
C LEU A 227 -5.90 -0.59 -14.59
N LYS A 228 -7.01 0.09 -14.38
CA LYS A 228 -7.03 1.41 -13.76
C LYS A 228 -7.13 1.28 -12.24
N THR A 229 -6.32 2.05 -11.54
CA THR A 229 -6.25 2.01 -10.08
C THR A 229 -6.20 3.40 -9.50
N ASP A 230 -6.95 3.60 -8.42
CA ASP A 230 -6.93 4.82 -7.63
C ASP A 230 -6.52 4.47 -6.18
N LEU A 231 -5.67 5.29 -5.57
CA LEU A 231 -5.28 5.17 -4.17
C LEU A 231 -6.06 6.17 -3.33
N ASN A 232 -6.61 5.71 -2.22
CA ASN A 232 -7.37 6.52 -1.28
C ASN A 232 -6.79 6.42 0.13
N MET A 233 -6.64 7.57 0.78
CA MET A 233 -6.26 7.70 2.19
C MET A 233 -7.28 8.51 2.99
N GLY A 234 -8.35 9.00 2.35
CA GLY A 234 -9.44 9.75 2.97
C GLY A 234 -10.61 8.81 3.33
N PHE A 235 -10.50 8.12 4.43
CA PHE A 235 -11.52 7.20 4.94
C PHE A 235 -11.71 7.35 6.44
N ILE A 236 -12.82 6.85 6.96
CA ILE A 236 -13.10 6.79 8.40
C ILE A 236 -12.43 5.53 8.95
N ASP A 237 -11.31 5.70 9.65
CA ASP A 237 -10.42 4.63 10.10
C ASP A 237 -11.17 3.51 10.83
N GLU A 238 -11.90 3.85 11.89
CA GLU A 238 -12.63 2.87 12.72
C GLU A 238 -13.61 2.01 11.90
N LYS A 239 -14.26 2.57 10.87
CA LYS A 239 -15.20 1.81 10.05
C LYS A 239 -14.50 0.77 9.19
N VAL A 240 -13.37 1.14 8.61
CA VAL A 240 -12.59 0.20 7.81
C VAL A 240 -11.99 -0.90 8.70
N ASP A 241 -11.45 -0.55 9.85
CA ASP A 241 -10.89 -1.50 10.80
C ASP A 241 -11.96 -2.51 11.32
N ARG A 242 -13.19 -2.03 11.60
CA ARG A 242 -14.33 -2.89 11.94
C ARG A 242 -14.73 -3.82 10.79
N LEU A 243 -14.74 -3.34 9.55
CA LEU A 243 -15.01 -4.18 8.37
C LEU A 243 -14.07 -5.37 8.31
N LEU A 244 -12.81 -5.14 8.62
CA LEU A 244 -11.74 -6.14 8.60
C LEU A 244 -11.62 -6.93 9.90
N CYS A 245 -12.43 -6.63 10.92
CA CYS A 245 -12.38 -7.24 12.27
C CYS A 245 -11.01 -7.12 12.93
N LEU A 246 -10.36 -5.97 12.77
CA LEU A 246 -9.04 -5.72 13.35
C LEU A 246 -9.13 -5.52 14.86
N GLU A 247 -8.10 -5.97 15.56
CA GLU A 247 -7.94 -5.72 16.98
C GLU A 247 -7.31 -4.33 17.19
N SER A 248 -8.08 -3.44 17.84
CA SER A 248 -7.61 -2.10 18.19
C SER A 248 -6.28 -2.17 18.94
N HIS A 249 -5.40 -1.21 18.70
CA HIS A 249 -4.06 -1.13 19.28
C HIS A 249 -3.13 -2.31 18.95
N LYS A 250 -3.47 -3.09 17.90
CA LYS A 250 -2.58 -4.10 17.33
C LYS A 250 -2.41 -3.96 15.83
N GLU A 251 -3.49 -3.63 15.13
CA GLU A 251 -3.49 -3.49 13.67
C GLU A 251 -4.40 -2.34 13.26
N ALA A 252 -4.01 -1.60 12.24
CA ALA A 252 -4.81 -0.49 11.70
C ALA A 252 -4.64 -0.38 10.18
N THR A 253 -5.66 0.19 9.53
CA THR A 253 -5.66 0.48 8.10
C THR A 253 -4.74 1.65 7.78
N VAL A 254 -4.00 1.55 6.66
CA VAL A 254 -3.05 2.57 6.20
C VAL A 254 -3.49 3.20 4.88
N ALA A 255 -4.00 2.39 3.94
CA ALA A 255 -4.39 2.87 2.62
C ALA A 255 -5.40 1.92 1.96
N ILE A 256 -6.11 2.40 0.94
CA ILE A 256 -7.07 1.62 0.16
C ILE A 256 -6.83 1.88 -1.32
N GLY A 257 -6.62 0.81 -2.10
CA GLY A 257 -6.50 0.84 -3.54
C GLY A 257 -7.77 0.33 -4.21
N ASN A 258 -8.39 1.14 -5.06
CA ASN A 258 -9.57 0.74 -5.84
C ASN A 258 -9.11 0.28 -7.22
N VAL A 259 -9.37 -0.97 -7.59
CA VAL A 259 -9.03 -1.54 -8.88
C VAL A 259 -10.28 -1.61 -9.76
N SER A 260 -10.28 -0.84 -10.85
CA SER A 260 -11.35 -0.85 -11.83
C SER A 260 -11.02 -1.82 -12.97
N GLY A 261 -12.06 -2.45 -13.55
CA GLY A 261 -11.89 -3.31 -14.72
C GLY A 261 -11.48 -2.52 -15.97
N LYS A 262 -11.11 -3.24 -17.03
CA LYS A 262 -10.75 -2.68 -18.34
C LYS A 262 -11.92 -2.04 -19.08
N ARG A 263 -13.16 -2.37 -18.71
CA ARG A 263 -14.35 -1.77 -19.31
C ARG A 263 -14.36 -0.25 -19.12
N LYS A 264 -14.57 0.46 -20.22
CA LYS A 264 -14.85 1.88 -20.20
C LYS A 264 -16.10 2.13 -19.36
N ASP A 265 -15.89 2.89 -18.29
CA ASP A 265 -16.90 3.64 -17.58
C ASP A 265 -18.13 2.85 -17.07
N GLN A 266 -17.96 2.11 -15.97
CA GLN A 266 -19.09 2.03 -15.06
C GLN A 266 -19.24 3.43 -14.46
N HIS A 267 -20.20 4.20 -14.98
CA HIS A 267 -20.56 5.47 -14.36
C HIS A 267 -20.95 5.21 -12.90
N PRO A 268 -20.37 5.98 -11.97
CA PRO A 268 -20.81 5.88 -10.59
C PRO A 268 -22.32 6.16 -10.52
N PRO A 269 -23.03 5.49 -9.62
CA PRO A 269 -24.45 5.77 -9.41
C PRO A 269 -24.64 7.27 -9.17
N GLU A 270 -25.53 7.91 -9.91
CA GLU A 270 -25.85 9.34 -9.73
C GLU A 270 -26.43 9.62 -8.34
N ASP A 271 -27.17 8.67 -7.80
CA ASP A 271 -27.75 8.74 -6.46
C ASP A 271 -27.07 7.78 -5.49
N LEU A 272 -26.39 8.34 -4.51
CA LEU A 272 -25.74 7.61 -3.41
C LEU A 272 -26.61 7.58 -2.13
N SER A 273 -27.86 8.07 -2.18
CA SER A 273 -28.75 8.14 -1.02
C SER A 273 -29.06 6.76 -0.41
N PHE A 274 -29.01 5.71 -1.24
CA PHE A 274 -29.20 4.32 -0.79
C PHE A 274 -28.11 3.88 0.21
N LEU A 275 -26.93 4.48 0.19
CA LEU A 275 -25.85 4.20 1.15
C LEU A 275 -26.28 4.57 2.58
N LYS A 276 -27.09 5.64 2.75
CA LYS A 276 -27.59 6.05 4.06
C LYS A 276 -28.56 5.01 4.66
N LYS A 277 -29.47 4.45 3.86
CA LYS A 277 -30.41 3.41 4.32
C LYS A 277 -29.70 2.09 4.66
N LYS A 278 -28.76 1.69 3.82
CA LYS A 278 -27.97 0.48 4.05
C LYS A 278 -27.03 0.60 5.26
N LYS A 279 -26.54 1.81 5.54
CA LYS A 279 -25.67 2.11 6.66
C LYS A 279 -26.27 1.70 8.00
N GLU A 280 -27.54 2.09 8.29
CA GLU A 280 -28.21 1.78 9.55
C GLU A 280 -28.38 0.26 9.79
N THR A 281 -28.69 -0.48 8.72
CA THR A 281 -28.84 -1.94 8.82
C THR A 281 -27.47 -2.62 9.04
N MET A 282 -26.44 -2.15 8.38
CA MET A 282 -25.09 -2.72 8.47
C MET A 282 -24.36 -2.31 9.76
N GLU A 283 -24.60 -1.13 10.31
CA GLU A 283 -24.02 -0.73 11.60
C GLU A 283 -24.45 -1.68 12.72
N LYS A 284 -25.71 -2.13 12.75
CA LYS A 284 -26.18 -3.14 13.70
C LYS A 284 -25.48 -4.49 13.54
N GLU A 285 -25.27 -4.92 12.29
CA GLU A 285 -24.56 -6.16 11.97
C GLU A 285 -23.09 -6.12 12.42
N PHE A 286 -22.48 -4.91 12.44
CA PHE A 286 -21.09 -4.71 12.87
C PHE A 286 -20.93 -4.43 14.37
N GLU A 287 -21.96 -4.02 15.08
CA GLU A 287 -21.93 -3.90 16.55
C GLU A 287 -21.71 -5.26 17.23
N GLU A 288 -22.15 -6.35 16.59
CA GLU A 288 -21.99 -7.73 17.07
C GLU A 288 -20.71 -8.41 16.51
N ALA A 289 -19.95 -7.73 15.63
CA ALA A 289 -18.81 -8.32 14.97
C ALA A 289 -17.65 -8.53 15.97
N SER A 290 -17.39 -9.76 16.31
CA SER A 290 -16.26 -10.12 17.17
C SER A 290 -14.92 -9.96 16.46
N ILE A 291 -13.91 -9.48 17.20
CA ILE A 291 -12.52 -9.45 16.78
C ILE A 291 -12.08 -10.86 16.39
N LEU A 292 -11.45 -11.00 15.23
CA LEU A 292 -10.95 -12.28 14.77
C LEU A 292 -9.65 -12.64 15.48
N LYS A 293 -9.67 -13.74 16.22
CA LYS A 293 -8.48 -14.20 16.93
C LYS A 293 -7.45 -14.76 15.96
N ILE A 294 -6.22 -14.24 16.08
CA ILE A 294 -5.05 -14.70 15.34
C ILE A 294 -4.08 -15.44 16.28
N ARG A 295 -3.24 -16.28 15.70
CA ARG A 295 -2.10 -16.84 16.42
C ARG A 295 -1.22 -15.69 16.93
N PRO A 296 -0.80 -15.69 18.20
CA PRO A 296 0.12 -14.69 18.72
C PRO A 296 1.35 -14.55 17.84
N LEU A 297 1.75 -13.33 17.57
CA LEU A 297 2.92 -13.05 16.73
C LEU A 297 4.23 -13.45 17.41
N SER A 298 4.25 -13.39 18.74
CA SER A 298 5.37 -13.72 19.61
C SER A 298 4.84 -14.31 20.92
N GLU A 299 5.72 -14.78 21.79
CA GLU A 299 5.34 -15.21 23.17
C GLU A 299 4.84 -14.02 23.99
N SER A 300 5.44 -12.84 23.78
CA SER A 300 5.02 -11.59 24.42
C SER A 300 5.08 -10.43 23.43
N GLU A 301 4.20 -9.45 23.60
CA GLU A 301 4.15 -8.24 22.81
C GLU A 301 4.26 -7.02 23.72
N THR A 302 5.12 -6.07 23.36
CA THR A 302 5.25 -4.80 24.08
C THR A 302 4.44 -3.74 23.35
N SER A 303 3.53 -3.09 24.07
CA SER A 303 2.80 -1.93 23.55
C SER A 303 3.65 -0.67 23.66
N TYR A 304 3.58 0.15 22.62
CA TYR A 304 4.19 1.49 22.56
C TYR A 304 3.07 2.51 22.38
N PRO A 305 2.61 3.16 23.46
CA PRO A 305 1.47 4.10 23.43
C PRO A 305 1.65 5.23 22.41
N GLU A 306 2.87 5.66 22.18
CA GLU A 306 3.19 6.74 21.24
C GLU A 306 2.75 6.41 19.81
N ILE A 307 2.77 5.13 19.41
CA ILE A 307 2.27 4.69 18.10
C ILE A 307 0.79 4.99 17.98
N TRP A 308 0.04 4.67 19.02
CA TRP A 308 -1.42 4.81 18.99
C TRP A 308 -1.87 6.25 19.21
N THR A 309 -1.15 7.00 20.04
CA THR A 309 -1.40 8.46 20.21
C THR A 309 -1.25 9.20 18.87
N ILE A 310 -0.18 8.95 18.12
CA ILE A 310 -0.01 9.60 16.80
C ILE A 310 -0.97 9.05 15.76
N HIS A 311 -1.29 7.75 15.81
CA HIS A 311 -2.26 7.15 14.90
C HIS A 311 -3.65 7.76 15.10
N GLU A 312 -4.15 7.80 16.33
CA GLU A 312 -5.43 8.44 16.67
C GLU A 312 -5.45 9.92 16.30
N ALA A 313 -4.34 10.66 16.54
CA ALA A 313 -4.22 12.05 16.13
C ALA A 313 -4.20 12.26 14.61
N SER A 314 -3.92 11.22 13.83
CA SER A 314 -3.91 11.23 12.36
C SER A 314 -5.18 10.65 11.75
N SER A 315 -6.00 9.94 12.53
CA SER A 315 -7.21 9.24 12.06
C SER A 315 -8.34 10.22 11.74
N LEU A 316 -9.21 9.81 10.83
CA LEU A 316 -10.43 10.51 10.45
C LEU A 316 -11.64 9.80 11.05
N PHE A 317 -12.47 10.54 11.78
CA PHE A 317 -13.56 9.97 12.57
C PHE A 317 -14.95 10.17 11.96
N SER A 318 -15.05 11.02 10.93
CA SER A 318 -16.33 11.34 10.31
C SER A 318 -16.22 11.54 8.80
N GLU A 319 -17.35 11.40 8.12
CA GLU A 319 -17.47 11.68 6.68
C GLU A 319 -17.09 13.14 6.35
N GLY A 320 -17.46 14.07 7.23
CA GLY A 320 -17.11 15.49 7.09
C GLY A 320 -15.60 15.70 7.14
N GLU A 321 -14.92 15.12 8.14
CA GLU A 321 -13.47 15.21 8.26
C GLU A 321 -12.75 14.59 7.08
N SER A 322 -13.18 13.39 6.63
CA SER A 322 -12.52 12.73 5.53
C SER A 322 -12.66 13.49 4.20
N ARG A 323 -13.82 14.09 3.94
CA ARG A 323 -14.03 14.98 2.79
C ARG A 323 -13.21 16.26 2.87
N GLU A 324 -13.18 16.89 4.05
CA GLU A 324 -12.38 18.11 4.26
C GLU A 324 -10.89 17.85 4.04
N TRP A 325 -10.38 16.71 4.54
CA TRP A 325 -9.01 16.32 4.36
C TRP A 325 -8.64 16.12 2.88
N VAL A 326 -9.47 15.37 2.10
CA VAL A 326 -9.25 15.19 0.66
C VAL A 326 -9.33 16.50 -0.11
N ASN A 327 -10.28 17.38 0.23
CA ASN A 327 -10.41 18.69 -0.41
C ASN A 327 -9.22 19.61 -0.10
N GLY A 328 -8.66 19.53 1.12
CA GLY A 328 -7.45 20.25 1.51
C GLY A 328 -6.27 19.83 0.62
N ILE A 329 -6.02 18.54 0.47
CA ILE A 329 -4.94 18.03 -0.41
C ILE A 329 -5.14 18.49 -1.86
N LYS A 330 -6.38 18.44 -2.39
CA LYS A 330 -6.68 18.89 -3.76
C LYS A 330 -6.43 20.39 -3.93
N SER A 331 -6.71 21.22 -2.92
CA SER A 331 -6.46 22.67 -2.95
C SER A 331 -4.96 22.97 -2.87
N ASP A 332 -4.24 22.31 -1.98
CA ASP A 332 -2.79 22.49 -1.81
C ASP A 332 -2.02 22.02 -3.05
N GLY A 333 -2.45 20.93 -3.68
CA GLY A 333 -1.90 20.46 -4.97
C GLY A 333 -2.06 21.46 -6.11
N LYS A 334 -3.08 22.31 -6.07
CA LYS A 334 -3.23 23.42 -7.03
C LYS A 334 -2.34 24.62 -6.68
N LEU A 335 -2.13 24.88 -5.38
CA LEU A 335 -1.25 25.95 -4.89
C LEU A 335 0.23 25.59 -5.14
N SER A 336 0.63 24.33 -5.04
CA SER A 336 2.03 23.91 -5.17
C SER A 336 2.59 24.10 -6.58
N LYS A 337 1.76 24.17 -7.64
CA LYS A 337 2.23 24.55 -8.97
C LYS A 337 2.58 26.04 -9.08
N ALA A 338 2.05 26.87 -8.18
CA ALA A 338 2.29 28.32 -8.17
C ALA A 338 3.30 28.76 -7.06
N GLN A 339 3.54 27.93 -6.05
CA GLN A 339 4.26 28.28 -4.82
C GLN A 339 5.43 27.38 -4.43
N ILE A 340 5.97 26.52 -5.32
CA ILE A 340 7.33 25.99 -5.12
C ILE A 340 8.35 27.07 -5.54
N ASN A 341 8.10 28.30 -5.17
CA ASN A 341 9.10 29.24 -4.75
C ASN A 341 9.25 29.07 -3.23
N VAL A 342 9.90 28.01 -2.80
CA VAL A 342 10.45 27.95 -1.45
C VAL A 342 11.35 29.17 -1.35
N HIS A 343 10.89 30.21 -0.66
CA HIS A 343 11.78 31.21 -0.14
C HIS A 343 12.69 30.50 0.88
N TYR A 344 13.76 29.89 0.38
CA TYR A 344 14.96 29.82 1.18
C TYR A 344 15.38 31.26 1.37
N GLU A 345 15.16 31.83 2.54
CA GLU A 345 15.94 32.96 2.98
C GLU A 345 17.40 32.51 2.86
N SER A 346 18.03 32.93 1.79
CA SER A 346 19.45 32.73 1.56
C SER A 346 20.16 33.54 2.65
N SER A 347 20.72 32.83 3.65
CA SER A 347 21.88 33.38 4.33
C SER A 347 22.89 33.74 3.23
N GLU A 348 23.37 34.96 3.20
CA GLU A 348 24.18 35.60 2.16
C GLU A 348 25.52 34.91 1.82
N ASN A 349 25.70 33.63 2.13
CA ASN A 349 26.94 32.86 1.91
C ASN A 349 26.77 31.47 1.31
N SER A 350 25.61 31.12 0.74
CA SER A 350 25.47 29.87 0.01
C SER A 350 25.70 30.11 -1.47
N GLY A 351 26.78 29.55 -2.01
CA GLY A 351 27.06 29.55 -3.45
C GLY A 351 25.82 29.12 -4.23
N VAL A 352 25.61 29.78 -5.38
CA VAL A 352 24.49 29.52 -6.28
C VAL A 352 24.37 28.03 -6.54
N LEU A 353 23.36 27.38 -5.92
CA LEU A 353 23.00 26.02 -6.25
C LEU A 353 22.43 26.03 -7.67
N ASN A 354 23.25 25.59 -8.65
CA ASN A 354 22.80 25.41 -10.01
C ASN A 354 21.64 24.40 -10.02
N ARG A 355 20.42 24.86 -10.26
CA ARG A 355 19.26 24.00 -10.47
C ARG A 355 19.41 23.33 -11.83
N LEU A 356 19.76 22.05 -11.83
CA LEU A 356 19.77 21.26 -13.06
C LEU A 356 18.35 20.72 -13.30
N PRO A 357 17.76 21.01 -14.46
CA PRO A 357 16.46 20.43 -14.81
C PRO A 357 16.62 18.91 -14.91
N MET A 358 15.81 18.18 -14.16
CA MET A 358 15.73 16.72 -14.27
C MET A 358 14.72 16.37 -15.37
N SER A 359 15.16 15.57 -16.33
CA SER A 359 14.31 15.00 -17.36
C SER A 359 14.47 13.50 -17.34
N PRO A 360 13.38 12.70 -17.37
CA PRO A 360 13.50 11.26 -17.55
C PRO A 360 14.18 10.99 -18.90
N LEU A 361 14.86 9.85 -18.99
CA LEU A 361 15.28 9.35 -20.29
C LEU A 361 14.06 9.24 -21.19
N GLN A 362 14.15 9.80 -22.39
CA GLN A 362 13.12 9.62 -23.40
C GLN A 362 13.06 8.14 -23.76
N HIS A 363 11.87 7.62 -24.04
CA HIS A 363 11.63 6.19 -24.26
C HIS A 363 12.50 5.63 -25.42
N ASP A 364 12.78 6.44 -26.41
CA ASP A 364 13.65 6.16 -27.55
C ASP A 364 15.16 6.13 -27.20
N LYS A 365 15.54 6.63 -26.04
CA LYS A 365 16.93 6.63 -25.51
C LYS A 365 17.15 5.58 -24.41
N LEU A 366 16.12 4.81 -24.07
CA LEU A 366 16.26 3.71 -23.13
C LEU A 366 17.04 2.56 -23.82
N PRO A 367 17.87 1.81 -23.08
CA PRO A 367 18.57 0.64 -23.63
C PRO A 367 17.57 -0.38 -24.22
N ASN A 368 17.90 -1.00 -25.32
CA ASN A 368 17.07 -2.02 -25.97
C ASN A 368 16.75 -3.25 -25.11
N ASN A 369 17.37 -3.39 -23.93
CA ASN A 369 17.24 -4.51 -23.02
C ASN A 369 16.67 -4.06 -21.65
N ILE A 370 15.61 -3.26 -21.65
CA ILE A 370 14.94 -2.93 -20.40
C ILE A 370 14.17 -4.17 -19.92
N LEU A 371 14.40 -4.50 -18.65
CA LEU A 371 13.69 -5.61 -18.02
C LEU A 371 12.22 -5.29 -17.82
N SER A 372 11.36 -6.27 -18.00
CA SER A 372 9.96 -6.18 -17.63
C SER A 372 9.79 -5.94 -16.13
N LEU A 373 8.63 -5.43 -15.73
CA LEU A 373 8.31 -5.27 -14.31
C LEU A 373 8.48 -6.58 -13.54
N ALA A 374 7.98 -7.69 -14.10
CA ALA A 374 8.11 -9.01 -13.49
C ALA A 374 9.58 -9.42 -13.28
N GLU A 375 10.42 -9.25 -14.29
CA GLU A 375 11.84 -9.60 -14.18
C GLU A 375 12.54 -8.75 -13.10
N VAL A 376 12.24 -7.45 -13.03
CA VAL A 376 12.81 -6.58 -12.01
C VAL A 376 12.38 -7.01 -10.61
N VAL A 377 11.08 -7.23 -10.38
CA VAL A 377 10.57 -7.65 -9.07
C VAL A 377 11.13 -8.99 -8.63
N LEU A 378 11.22 -9.97 -9.54
CA LEU A 378 11.73 -11.31 -9.24
C LEU A 378 13.25 -11.33 -9.01
N LYS A 379 14.00 -10.50 -9.72
CA LYS A 379 15.48 -10.40 -9.60
C LYS A 379 15.92 -9.49 -8.47
N ARG A 380 15.08 -8.57 -8.03
CA ARG A 380 15.41 -7.55 -7.02
C ARG A 380 15.98 -8.18 -5.75
N GLY A 381 17.03 -7.58 -5.25
CA GLY A 381 17.60 -7.87 -3.93
C GLY A 381 18.12 -6.59 -3.28
N SER A 382 18.31 -6.63 -1.95
CA SER A 382 18.96 -5.52 -1.24
C SER A 382 20.45 -5.49 -1.53
N THR A 383 20.92 -4.44 -2.20
CA THR A 383 22.34 -4.24 -2.49
C THR A 383 23.08 -3.80 -1.22
N ARG A 384 24.12 -4.51 -0.85
CA ARG A 384 24.94 -4.24 0.34
C ARG A 384 26.35 -3.74 0.02
N ARG A 385 26.75 -3.85 -1.24
CA ARG A 385 28.04 -3.39 -1.72
C ARG A 385 27.82 -2.55 -2.96
N PHE A 386 28.37 -1.36 -2.96
CA PHE A 386 28.29 -0.42 -4.08
C PHE A 386 29.67 -0.27 -4.67
N ALA A 387 29.75 -0.21 -6.00
CA ALA A 387 30.99 0.16 -6.67
C ALA A 387 31.28 1.65 -6.42
N ASN A 388 32.56 1.99 -6.27
CA ASN A 388 32.98 3.38 -6.17
C ASN A 388 33.10 4.01 -7.58
N VAL A 389 31.96 4.08 -8.26
CA VAL A 389 31.85 4.60 -9.64
C VAL A 389 30.65 5.55 -9.68
N SER A 390 30.82 6.69 -10.34
CA SER A 390 29.72 7.64 -10.55
C SER A 390 28.67 7.05 -11.49
N ILE A 391 27.41 7.37 -11.23
CA ILE A 391 26.31 7.06 -12.16
C ILE A 391 26.10 8.25 -13.13
N PRO A 392 25.77 8.01 -14.40
CA PRO A 392 25.43 9.08 -15.34
C PRO A 392 24.26 9.91 -14.82
N PHE A 393 24.31 11.22 -15.03
CA PHE A 393 23.24 12.15 -14.60
C PHE A 393 21.87 11.76 -15.20
N SER A 394 21.82 11.24 -16.43
CA SER A 394 20.61 10.76 -17.05
C SER A 394 19.95 9.61 -16.27
N ILE A 395 20.74 8.68 -15.74
CA ILE A 395 20.23 7.58 -14.91
C ILE A 395 19.72 8.11 -13.56
N LEU A 396 20.49 8.99 -12.91
CA LEU A 396 20.05 9.62 -11.65
C LEU A 396 18.76 10.41 -11.87
N SER A 397 18.68 11.20 -12.93
CA SER A 397 17.48 11.96 -13.31
C SER A 397 16.27 11.05 -13.52
N THR A 398 16.45 9.94 -14.23
CA THR A 398 15.36 8.94 -14.44
C THR A 398 14.88 8.34 -13.13
N ILE A 399 15.80 7.92 -12.25
CA ILE A 399 15.44 7.35 -10.94
C ILE A 399 14.63 8.38 -10.14
N LEU A 400 15.13 9.61 -10.01
CA LEU A 400 14.48 10.65 -9.21
C LEU A 400 13.13 11.06 -9.81
N THR A 401 13.03 11.19 -11.13
CA THR A 401 11.77 11.54 -11.79
C THR A 401 10.72 10.44 -11.65
N SER A 402 11.12 9.19 -11.88
CA SER A 402 10.19 8.04 -11.80
C SER A 402 9.71 7.78 -10.36
N SER A 403 10.58 8.00 -9.36
CA SER A 403 10.23 7.81 -7.94
C SER A 403 9.38 8.94 -7.34
N ASN A 404 9.35 10.12 -7.99
CA ASN A 404 8.60 11.28 -7.50
C ASN A 404 7.40 11.66 -8.37
N ARG A 405 7.02 10.84 -9.35
CA ARG A 405 5.79 11.07 -10.09
C ARG A 405 4.61 10.86 -9.15
N GLY A 406 3.82 11.92 -9.00
CA GLY A 406 2.63 11.90 -8.16
C GLY A 406 1.67 10.80 -8.56
N ILE A 407 1.14 10.11 -7.57
CA ILE A 407 0.10 9.10 -7.65
C ILE A 407 -1.23 9.79 -7.94
#